data_2bfdb79d8e754014df6ff66bc9dd7714
#
_entry.id   2bfdb79d8e754014df6ff66bc9dd7714
#
_cell.length_a   1.000
_cell.length_b   1.000
_cell.length_c   1.000
_cell.angle_alpha   90.00
_cell.angle_beta   90.00
_cell.angle_gamma   90.00
#
_symmetry.space_group_name_H-M   'P 1'
#
loop_
_entity.id
_entity.type
_entity.pdbx_description
1 polymer ?
#
loop_
_entity_poly.entity_id
_entity_poly.type
_entity_poly.pdbx_seq_one_letter_code
_entity_poly.pdbx_strand_id
1 'polypeptide(L)'
;METGSPGSPGSGETTAVASVEPVEPVWSGLPPGLLRMRRLLLVVWLGLAALGAGLLPGLLVGPAWAAFALLPLAGVAWGWVLLGRNWRSWRYAERADDLLISRGVLWREETVVPYGRMQLVEVTSGPVERYFGLAGVQLHTAAAATDAAIPGLDPAEAERLRDRLTALGEARSAGL
;
A
#
# COMPACT_ATOMS: atom_id res chain seq x y z
N MET A 1 43.96 63.86 24.74
CA MET A 1 43.24 64.07 23.46
C MET A 1 43.67 62.99 22.50
N GLU A 2 42.93 61.93 22.47
CA GLU A 2 43.01 60.99 21.33
C GLU A 2 41.79 60.10 21.33
N THR A 3 41.02 60.30 20.32
CA THR A 3 39.72 59.66 20.12
C THR A 3 39.95 58.29 19.51
N GLY A 4 39.69 57.20 20.30
CA GLY A 4 39.64 55.84 19.81
C GLY A 4 38.38 55.59 18.98
N SER A 5 38.58 55.21 17.74
CA SER A 5 37.55 54.72 16.85
C SER A 5 37.06 53.34 17.25
N PRO A 6 35.76 53.07 17.41
CA PRO A 6 35.28 51.72 17.67
C PRO A 6 35.22 50.94 16.39
N GLY A 7 35.83 49.74 16.43
CA GLY A 7 35.83 48.75 15.37
C GLY A 7 34.44 48.27 15.01
N SER A 8 34.22 48.14 13.72
CA SER A 8 33.05 47.58 13.08
C SER A 8 32.80 46.13 13.50
N PRO A 9 31.60 45.74 13.90
CA PRO A 9 31.27 44.33 14.14
C PRO A 9 31.17 43.62 12.81
N GLY A 10 31.88 42.50 12.70
CA GLY A 10 31.90 41.64 11.55
C GLY A 10 30.52 41.20 11.10
N SER A 11 30.38 41.28 9.81
CA SER A 11 29.22 40.74 9.06
C SER A 11 29.06 39.28 9.38
N GLY A 12 28.01 38.94 10.12
CA GLY A 12 27.58 37.58 10.31
C GLY A 12 27.28 36.97 8.97
N GLU A 13 28.10 36.03 8.59
CA GLU A 13 27.86 35.13 7.48
C GLU A 13 26.64 34.31 7.82
N THR A 14 25.49 34.79 7.37
CA THR A 14 24.24 33.99 7.33
C THR A 14 24.50 32.87 6.36
N THR A 15 24.94 31.74 6.89
CA THR A 15 24.98 30.47 6.16
C THR A 15 23.55 30.22 5.71
N ALA A 16 23.28 30.52 4.46
CA ALA A 16 22.03 30.15 3.81
C ALA A 16 21.93 28.63 3.90
N VAL A 17 21.12 28.17 4.84
CA VAL A 17 20.67 26.78 4.86
C VAL A 17 19.94 26.63 3.52
N ALA A 18 20.63 26.03 2.55
CA ALA A 18 20.04 25.68 1.30
C ALA A 18 18.77 24.87 1.64
N SER A 19 17.63 25.46 1.40
CA SER A 19 16.35 24.80 1.49
C SER A 19 16.40 23.65 0.51
N VAL A 20 16.66 22.43 1.02
CA VAL A 20 16.50 21.21 0.27
C VAL A 20 15.03 21.17 -0.08
N GLU A 21 14.70 21.55 -1.32
CA GLU A 21 13.34 21.38 -1.83
C GLU A 21 12.97 19.90 -1.63
N PRO A 22 11.86 19.62 -0.95
CA PRO A 22 11.42 18.25 -0.76
C PRO A 22 11.13 17.69 -2.15
N VAL A 23 11.97 16.77 -2.61
CA VAL A 23 11.70 16.03 -3.83
C VAL A 23 10.38 15.30 -3.62
N GLU A 24 9.34 15.72 -4.32
CA GLU A 24 8.03 15.08 -4.20
C GLU A 24 8.16 13.59 -4.54
N PRO A 25 7.65 12.70 -3.68
CA PRO A 25 7.77 11.27 -3.90
C PRO A 25 7.00 10.86 -5.17
N VAL A 26 7.63 10.08 -6.02
CA VAL A 26 6.97 9.50 -7.19
C VAL A 26 6.07 8.36 -6.71
N TRP A 27 4.76 8.62 -6.69
CA TRP A 27 3.78 7.67 -6.24
C TRP A 27 3.46 6.62 -7.30
N SER A 28 3.63 5.36 -6.95
CA SER A 28 3.22 4.21 -7.75
C SER A 28 1.93 3.61 -7.18
N GLY A 29 0.98 3.28 -8.07
CA GLY A 29 -0.26 2.61 -7.71
C GLY A 29 -0.18 1.11 -7.89
N LEU A 30 -1.19 0.38 -7.40
CA LEU A 30 -1.28 -1.06 -7.58
C LEU A 30 -1.81 -1.42 -8.99
N PRO A 31 -1.35 -2.55 -9.58
CA PRO A 31 -1.84 -3.03 -10.88
C PRO A 31 -3.34 -3.34 -10.85
N PRO A 32 -4.05 -3.18 -11.98
CA PRO A 32 -5.48 -3.47 -12.07
C PRO A 32 -5.82 -4.95 -11.90
N GLY A 33 -4.85 -5.84 -12.02
CA GLY A 33 -4.99 -7.29 -11.78
C GLY A 33 -5.53 -7.62 -10.39
N LEU A 34 -5.03 -6.94 -9.37
CA LEU A 34 -5.51 -7.09 -7.98
C LEU A 34 -7.00 -6.76 -7.85
N LEU A 35 -7.45 -5.68 -8.48
CA LEU A 35 -8.86 -5.30 -8.45
C LEU A 35 -9.74 -6.33 -9.14
N ARG A 36 -9.29 -6.86 -10.30
CA ARG A 36 -10.02 -7.91 -11.03
C ARG A 36 -10.16 -9.18 -10.20
N MET A 37 -9.07 -9.64 -9.59
CA MET A 37 -9.06 -10.80 -8.70
C MET A 37 -10.05 -10.62 -7.54
N ARG A 38 -9.96 -9.51 -6.80
CA ARG A 38 -10.84 -9.23 -5.66
C ARG A 38 -12.30 -9.13 -6.05
N ARG A 39 -12.62 -8.51 -7.19
CA ARG A 39 -13.99 -8.42 -7.71
C ARG A 39 -14.53 -9.78 -8.13
N LEU A 40 -13.72 -10.62 -8.77
CA LEU A 40 -14.11 -11.96 -9.14
C LEU A 40 -14.43 -12.79 -7.89
N LEU A 41 -13.57 -12.79 -6.90
CA LEU A 41 -13.81 -13.48 -5.63
C LEU A 41 -15.09 -12.99 -4.95
N LEU A 42 -15.32 -11.67 -4.91
CA LEU A 42 -16.54 -11.08 -4.37
C LEU A 42 -17.80 -11.60 -5.09
N VAL A 43 -17.79 -11.59 -6.41
CA VAL A 43 -18.93 -12.08 -7.21
C VAL A 43 -19.16 -13.58 -7.02
N VAL A 44 -18.08 -14.38 -6.98
CA VAL A 44 -18.19 -15.83 -6.76
C VAL A 44 -18.78 -16.13 -5.38
N TRP A 45 -18.23 -15.56 -4.31
CA TRP A 45 -18.68 -15.85 -2.95
C TRP A 45 -20.10 -15.35 -2.67
N LEU A 46 -20.41 -14.12 -3.06
CA LEU A 46 -21.74 -13.57 -2.87
C LEU A 46 -22.77 -14.15 -3.84
N GLY A 47 -22.34 -14.56 -5.05
CA GLY A 47 -23.17 -15.29 -5.99
C GLY A 47 -23.57 -16.67 -5.46
N LEU A 48 -22.62 -17.42 -4.88
CA LEU A 48 -22.90 -18.69 -4.20
C LEU A 48 -23.84 -18.49 -3.00
N ALA A 49 -23.64 -17.41 -2.23
CA ALA A 49 -24.52 -17.06 -1.11
C ALA A 49 -25.93 -16.72 -1.59
N ALA A 50 -26.09 -15.99 -2.69
CA ALA A 50 -27.40 -15.69 -3.30
C ALA A 50 -28.11 -16.95 -3.77
N LEU A 51 -27.36 -17.86 -4.40
CA LEU A 51 -27.87 -19.16 -4.85
C LEU A 51 -28.36 -20.00 -3.65
N GLY A 52 -27.51 -20.15 -2.63
CA GLY A 52 -27.80 -20.98 -1.47
C GLY A 52 -28.87 -20.43 -0.55
N ALA A 53 -28.85 -19.12 -0.27
CA ALA A 53 -29.76 -18.50 0.69
C ALA A 53 -31.11 -18.05 0.10
N GLY A 54 -31.14 -17.78 -1.20
CA GLY A 54 -32.34 -17.23 -1.84
C GLY A 54 -32.90 -18.10 -2.95
N LEU A 55 -32.11 -18.35 -4.01
CA LEU A 55 -32.63 -19.00 -5.20
C LEU A 55 -33.05 -20.45 -4.97
N LEU A 56 -32.21 -21.27 -4.33
CA LEU A 56 -32.54 -22.66 -4.03
C LEU A 56 -33.74 -22.79 -3.07
N PRO A 57 -33.81 -22.11 -1.93
CA PRO A 57 -35.01 -22.14 -1.09
C PRO A 57 -36.25 -21.55 -1.77
N GLY A 58 -36.09 -20.54 -2.62
CA GLY A 58 -37.17 -19.96 -3.40
C GLY A 58 -37.84 -20.95 -4.35
N LEU A 59 -37.05 -21.85 -4.95
CA LEU A 59 -37.55 -22.90 -5.83
C LEU A 59 -38.14 -24.11 -5.08
N LEU A 60 -37.54 -24.48 -3.92
CA LEU A 60 -37.89 -25.72 -3.21
C LEU A 60 -38.99 -25.50 -2.15
N VAL A 61 -39.02 -24.35 -1.49
CA VAL A 61 -39.87 -24.07 -0.35
C VAL A 61 -41.01 -23.09 -0.69
N GLY A 62 -40.67 -22.05 -1.47
CA GLY A 62 -41.65 -21.06 -1.91
C GLY A 62 -41.04 -19.74 -2.34
N PRO A 63 -41.72 -19.00 -3.23
CA PRO A 63 -41.16 -17.82 -3.91
C PRO A 63 -40.79 -16.68 -2.95
N ALA A 64 -41.37 -16.63 -1.75
CA ALA A 64 -41.01 -15.61 -0.74
C ALA A 64 -39.51 -15.70 -0.33
N TRP A 65 -38.93 -16.90 -0.33
CA TRP A 65 -37.52 -17.12 0.00
C TRP A 65 -36.56 -16.54 -1.05
N ALA A 66 -37.01 -16.38 -2.28
CA ALA A 66 -36.19 -15.78 -3.34
C ALA A 66 -35.78 -14.34 -3.01
N ALA A 67 -36.56 -13.63 -2.18
CA ALA A 67 -36.23 -12.29 -1.72
C ALA A 67 -34.90 -12.22 -0.94
N PHE A 68 -34.49 -13.30 -0.25
CA PHE A 68 -33.21 -13.35 0.45
C PHE A 68 -32.00 -13.30 -0.48
N ALA A 69 -32.15 -13.61 -1.77
CA ALA A 69 -31.08 -13.42 -2.76
C ALA A 69 -30.71 -11.94 -2.97
N LEU A 70 -31.62 -11.02 -2.69
CA LEU A 70 -31.37 -9.58 -2.87
C LEU A 70 -30.29 -9.06 -1.93
N LEU A 71 -30.12 -9.62 -0.72
CA LEU A 71 -29.11 -9.20 0.25
C LEU A 71 -27.67 -9.41 -0.29
N PRO A 72 -27.25 -10.62 -0.71
CA PRO A 72 -25.95 -10.80 -1.28
C PRO A 72 -25.75 -10.07 -2.61
N LEU A 73 -26.80 -9.92 -3.43
CA LEU A 73 -26.72 -9.12 -4.67
C LEU A 73 -26.46 -7.63 -4.38
N ALA A 74 -27.13 -7.05 -3.38
CA ALA A 74 -26.82 -5.70 -2.90
C ALA A 74 -25.39 -5.63 -2.36
N GLY A 75 -24.91 -6.67 -1.67
CA GLY A 75 -23.53 -6.83 -1.22
C GLY A 75 -22.51 -6.81 -2.37
N VAL A 76 -22.82 -7.42 -3.51
CA VAL A 76 -21.97 -7.33 -4.72
C VAL A 76 -21.85 -5.88 -5.19
N ALA A 77 -22.97 -5.17 -5.33
CA ALA A 77 -22.97 -3.79 -5.81
C ALA A 77 -22.17 -2.87 -4.86
N TRP A 78 -22.40 -2.99 -3.56
CA TRP A 78 -21.68 -2.24 -2.54
C TRP A 78 -20.19 -2.57 -2.50
N GLY A 79 -19.84 -3.86 -2.46
CA GLY A 79 -18.47 -4.35 -2.45
C GLY A 79 -17.69 -3.97 -3.71
N TRP A 80 -18.35 -3.93 -4.87
CA TRP A 80 -17.74 -3.48 -6.12
C TRP A 80 -17.21 -2.06 -6.03
N VAL A 81 -18.01 -1.16 -5.47
CA VAL A 81 -17.63 0.25 -5.26
C VAL A 81 -16.53 0.36 -4.21
N LEU A 82 -16.67 -0.35 -3.08
CA LEU A 82 -15.69 -0.32 -1.99
C LEU A 82 -14.32 -0.85 -2.44
N LEU A 83 -14.28 -1.98 -3.14
CA LEU A 83 -13.03 -2.55 -3.66
C LEU A 83 -12.35 -1.61 -4.66
N GLY A 84 -13.14 -0.96 -5.52
CA GLY A 84 -12.61 0.04 -6.45
C GLY A 84 -12.03 1.26 -5.75
N ARG A 85 -12.67 1.75 -4.70
CA ARG A 85 -12.17 2.86 -3.88
C ARG A 85 -10.92 2.46 -3.08
N ASN A 86 -10.95 1.27 -2.48
CA ASN A 86 -9.82 0.74 -1.74
C ASN A 86 -8.59 0.56 -2.64
N TRP A 87 -8.75 -0.01 -3.82
CA TRP A 87 -7.64 -0.17 -4.77
C TRP A 87 -7.02 1.17 -5.17
N ARG A 88 -7.83 2.20 -5.43
CA ARG A 88 -7.35 3.54 -5.79
C ARG A 88 -6.65 4.27 -4.64
N SER A 89 -6.95 3.91 -3.41
CA SER A 89 -6.34 4.53 -2.23
C SER A 89 -4.94 4.01 -1.93
N TRP A 90 -4.57 2.86 -2.49
CA TRP A 90 -3.25 2.27 -2.31
C TRP A 90 -2.22 2.93 -3.19
N ARG A 91 -1.17 3.42 -2.57
CA ARG A 91 0.00 4.02 -3.24
C ARG A 91 1.24 3.74 -2.43
N TYR A 92 2.37 3.56 -3.10
CA TYR A 92 3.67 3.49 -2.47
C TYR A 92 4.66 4.38 -3.20
N ALA A 93 5.70 4.82 -2.50
CA ALA A 93 6.76 5.64 -3.08
C ALA A 93 8.10 5.29 -2.45
N GLU A 94 9.09 5.04 -3.30
CA GLU A 94 10.47 4.82 -2.90
C GLU A 94 11.16 6.18 -2.77
N ARG A 95 11.67 6.50 -1.57
CA ARG A 95 12.51 7.68 -1.34
C ARG A 95 13.97 7.26 -1.17
N ALA A 96 14.85 8.22 -0.92
CA ALA A 96 16.27 7.96 -0.71
C ALA A 96 16.55 7.15 0.57
N ASP A 97 15.77 7.38 1.63
CA ASP A 97 16.03 6.85 2.97
C ASP A 97 14.92 5.95 3.52
N ASP A 98 13.74 6.00 2.91
CA ASP A 98 12.55 5.29 3.39
C ASP A 98 11.61 4.87 2.27
N LEU A 99 10.76 3.90 2.57
CA LEU A 99 9.61 3.50 1.76
C LEU A 99 8.34 4.06 2.37
N LEU A 100 7.59 4.83 1.60
CA LEU A 100 6.27 5.33 1.96
C LEU A 100 5.20 4.42 1.41
N ILE A 101 4.25 4.05 2.26
CA ILE A 101 3.05 3.32 1.86
C ILE A 101 1.83 4.10 2.36
N SER A 102 0.95 4.48 1.44
CA SER A 102 -0.31 5.16 1.77
C SER A 102 -1.47 4.28 1.37
N ARG A 103 -2.40 4.05 2.31
CA ARG A 103 -3.61 3.24 2.09
C ARG A 103 -4.79 3.81 2.87
N GLY A 104 -5.99 3.41 2.48
CA GLY A 104 -7.22 3.68 3.21
C GLY A 104 -8.21 4.58 2.48
N VAL A 105 -9.48 4.20 2.56
CA VAL A 105 -10.61 4.90 1.91
C VAL A 105 -11.28 5.88 2.87
N LEU A 106 -11.52 5.45 4.11
CA LEU A 106 -12.17 6.23 5.17
C LEU A 106 -11.13 6.88 6.09
N TRP A 107 -10.15 6.10 6.52
CA TRP A 107 -8.99 6.57 7.27
C TRP A 107 -7.76 6.39 6.39
N ARG A 108 -7.04 7.48 6.18
CA ARG A 108 -5.76 7.43 5.48
C ARG A 108 -4.70 7.00 6.49
N GLU A 109 -4.04 5.91 6.18
CA GLU A 109 -2.89 5.40 6.92
C GLU A 109 -1.65 5.58 6.04
N GLU A 110 -0.66 6.25 6.58
CA GLU A 110 0.65 6.41 5.94
C GLU A 110 1.71 5.75 6.81
N THR A 111 2.32 4.73 6.26
CA THR A 111 3.40 3.99 6.92
C THR A 111 4.71 4.38 6.27
N VAL A 112 5.65 4.83 7.09
CA VAL A 112 7.02 5.16 6.68
C VAL A 112 7.93 4.06 7.20
N VAL A 113 8.60 3.36 6.31
CA VAL A 113 9.52 2.27 6.65
C VAL A 113 10.94 2.68 6.30
N PRO A 114 11.77 3.10 7.28
CA PRO A 114 13.18 3.42 7.05
C PRO A 114 13.96 2.18 6.63
N TYR A 115 14.78 2.28 5.58
CA TYR A 115 15.53 1.13 5.06
C TYR A 115 16.48 0.50 6.09
N GLY A 116 17.11 1.31 6.95
CA GLY A 116 18.00 0.82 8.01
C GLY A 116 17.31 0.04 9.13
N ARG A 117 15.96 -0.04 9.16
CA ARG A 117 15.20 -0.83 10.12
C ARG A 117 14.59 -2.10 9.52
N MET A 118 14.73 -2.31 8.22
CA MET A 118 14.26 -3.52 7.55
C MET A 118 15.15 -4.70 7.92
N GLN A 119 14.53 -5.82 8.27
CA GLN A 119 15.23 -7.07 8.59
C GLN A 119 15.10 -8.10 7.48
N LEU A 120 13.91 -8.18 6.89
CA LEU A 120 13.60 -9.17 5.88
C LEU A 120 12.58 -8.58 4.90
N VAL A 121 12.84 -8.79 3.61
CA VAL A 121 11.89 -8.45 2.53
C VAL A 121 11.57 -9.74 1.78
N GLU A 122 10.31 -10.14 1.82
CA GLU A 122 9.84 -11.38 1.19
C GLU A 122 8.86 -11.08 0.06
N VAL A 123 8.94 -11.88 -1.01
CA VAL A 123 7.92 -11.93 -2.04
C VAL A 123 7.02 -13.12 -1.77
N THR A 124 5.73 -12.86 -1.59
CA THR A 124 4.72 -13.88 -1.34
C THR A 124 3.71 -13.92 -2.48
N SER A 125 3.24 -15.13 -2.81
CA SER A 125 2.22 -15.31 -3.83
C SER A 125 1.37 -16.52 -3.49
N GLY A 126 0.11 -16.27 -3.15
CA GLY A 126 -0.88 -17.31 -2.90
C GLY A 126 -1.34 -18.03 -4.19
N PRO A 127 -2.04 -19.17 -4.09
CA PRO A 127 -2.51 -19.91 -5.27
C PRO A 127 -3.40 -19.07 -6.20
N VAL A 128 -4.29 -18.27 -5.63
CA VAL A 128 -5.19 -17.39 -6.38
C VAL A 128 -4.40 -16.25 -7.01
N GLU A 129 -3.49 -15.62 -6.26
CA GLU A 129 -2.63 -14.55 -6.77
C GLU A 129 -1.78 -15.03 -7.93
N ARG A 130 -1.18 -16.23 -7.84
CA ARG A 130 -0.41 -16.84 -8.93
C ARG A 130 -1.25 -17.06 -10.18
N TYR A 131 -2.50 -17.50 -10.03
CA TYR A 131 -3.41 -17.66 -11.17
C TYR A 131 -3.67 -16.34 -11.91
N PHE A 132 -3.69 -15.22 -11.18
CA PHE A 132 -3.85 -13.87 -11.73
C PHE A 132 -2.54 -13.18 -12.09
N GLY A 133 -1.39 -13.87 -11.96
CA GLY A 133 -0.07 -13.29 -12.20
C GLY A 133 0.26 -12.17 -11.23
N LEU A 134 -0.06 -12.36 -9.95
CA LEU A 134 0.16 -11.37 -8.89
C LEU A 134 1.07 -11.91 -7.80
N ALA A 135 1.83 -11.01 -7.17
CA ALA A 135 2.63 -11.26 -6.00
C ALA A 135 2.51 -10.11 -5.01
N GLY A 136 2.80 -10.36 -3.75
CA GLY A 136 2.91 -9.33 -2.71
C GLY A 136 4.34 -9.21 -2.22
N VAL A 137 4.72 -8.03 -1.75
CA VAL A 137 5.97 -7.81 -1.01
C VAL A 137 5.63 -7.59 0.45
N GLN A 138 6.26 -8.37 1.34
CA GLN A 138 6.14 -8.22 2.79
C GLN A 138 7.47 -7.72 3.34
N LEU A 139 7.38 -6.70 4.17
CA LEU A 139 8.51 -6.07 4.82
C LEU A 139 8.41 -6.31 6.32
N HIS A 140 9.39 -7.03 6.86
CA HIS A 140 9.53 -7.24 8.28
C HIS A 140 10.59 -6.28 8.84
N THR A 141 10.24 -5.61 9.92
CA THR A 141 11.12 -4.65 10.57
C THR A 141 11.46 -5.10 12.00
N ALA A 142 12.41 -4.44 12.63
CA ALA A 142 12.79 -4.73 14.02
C ALA A 142 11.64 -4.54 15.02
N ALA A 143 10.60 -3.81 14.65
CA ALA A 143 9.40 -3.62 15.45
C ALA A 143 8.18 -4.08 14.64
N ALA A 144 7.51 -5.14 15.06
CA ALA A 144 6.35 -5.71 14.36
C ALA A 144 5.22 -4.70 14.08
N ALA A 145 5.13 -3.62 14.86
CA ALA A 145 4.19 -2.53 14.63
C ALA A 145 4.46 -1.72 13.35
N THR A 146 5.66 -1.84 12.78
CA THR A 146 6.07 -1.15 11.54
C THR A 146 6.20 -2.10 10.35
N ASP A 147 5.79 -3.37 10.50
CA ASP A 147 5.72 -4.31 9.40
C ASP A 147 4.73 -3.79 8.35
N ALA A 148 5.11 -3.93 7.10
CA ALA A 148 4.32 -3.41 6.00
C ALA A 148 4.18 -4.44 4.88
N ALA A 149 3.10 -4.35 4.11
CA ALA A 149 2.89 -5.21 2.96
C ALA A 149 2.32 -4.42 1.79
N ILE A 150 2.82 -4.72 0.60
CA ILE A 150 2.31 -4.19 -0.68
C ILE A 150 1.71 -5.37 -1.44
N PRO A 151 0.38 -5.51 -1.50
CA PRO A 151 -0.26 -6.65 -2.15
C PRO A 151 -0.41 -6.45 -3.65
N GLY A 152 -0.41 -7.56 -4.40
CA GLY A 152 -0.93 -7.60 -5.76
C GLY A 152 -0.12 -6.83 -6.80
N LEU A 153 1.19 -6.81 -6.65
CA LEU A 153 2.13 -6.34 -7.66
C LEU A 153 2.26 -7.36 -8.79
N ASP A 154 2.79 -6.92 -9.92
CA ASP A 154 3.32 -7.83 -10.91
C ASP A 154 4.51 -8.60 -10.34
N PRO A 155 4.69 -9.91 -10.59
CA PRO A 155 5.79 -10.70 -10.03
C PRO A 155 7.18 -10.10 -10.31
N ALA A 156 7.42 -9.63 -11.53
CA ALA A 156 8.69 -9.00 -11.88
C ALA A 156 8.94 -7.71 -11.10
N GLU A 157 7.89 -6.91 -10.88
CA GLU A 157 7.96 -5.70 -10.08
C GLU A 157 8.17 -6.01 -8.58
N ALA A 158 7.52 -7.05 -8.06
CA ALA A 158 7.71 -7.50 -6.69
C ALA A 158 9.15 -7.97 -6.43
N GLU A 159 9.75 -8.72 -7.37
CA GLU A 159 11.14 -9.13 -7.30
C GLU A 159 12.10 -7.94 -7.39
N ARG A 160 11.88 -7.06 -8.36
CA ARG A 160 12.66 -5.82 -8.48
C ARG A 160 12.65 -5.00 -7.20
N LEU A 161 11.45 -4.82 -6.62
CA LEU A 161 11.27 -4.04 -5.40
C LEU A 161 11.98 -4.71 -4.22
N ARG A 162 11.83 -6.03 -4.05
CA ARG A 162 12.55 -6.81 -3.02
C ARG A 162 14.06 -6.60 -3.13
N ASP A 163 14.63 -6.81 -4.32
CA ASP A 163 16.07 -6.74 -4.51
C ASP A 163 16.61 -5.33 -4.22
N ARG A 164 15.88 -4.32 -4.66
CA ARG A 164 16.23 -2.93 -4.40
C ARG A 164 16.14 -2.56 -2.93
N LEU A 165 15.07 -2.96 -2.24
CA LEU A 165 14.89 -2.68 -0.81
C LEU A 165 15.93 -3.41 0.05
N THR A 166 16.27 -4.66 -0.33
CA THR A 166 17.34 -5.42 0.34
C THR A 166 18.68 -4.72 0.19
N ALA A 167 19.07 -4.32 -1.01
CA ALA A 167 20.32 -3.61 -1.24
C ALA A 167 20.40 -2.27 -0.47
N LEU A 168 19.30 -1.51 -0.43
CA LEU A 168 19.22 -0.27 0.34
C LEU A 168 19.28 -0.51 1.86
N GLY A 169 18.64 -1.57 2.35
CA GLY A 169 18.70 -1.98 3.74
C GLY A 169 20.11 -2.36 4.18
N GLU A 170 20.81 -3.15 3.38
CA GLU A 170 22.20 -3.55 3.62
C GLU A 170 23.14 -2.35 3.62
N ALA A 171 23.04 -1.46 2.63
CA ALA A 171 23.86 -0.25 2.56
C ALA A 171 23.68 0.64 3.79
N ARG A 172 22.45 0.82 4.28
CA ARG A 172 22.15 1.63 5.46
C ARG A 172 22.55 0.96 6.77
N SER A 173 22.46 -0.35 6.88
CA SER A 173 22.91 -1.10 8.05
C SER A 173 24.44 -1.13 8.16
N ALA A 174 25.16 -1.07 7.04
CA ALA A 174 26.62 -0.99 6.98
C ALA A 174 27.17 0.42 7.32
N GLY A 175 26.32 1.42 7.54
CA GLY A 175 26.75 2.76 7.93
C GLY A 175 27.25 3.63 6.78
N LEU A 176 26.86 3.33 5.58
CA LEU A 176 27.15 4.12 4.37
C LEU A 176 26.06 5.14 4.06
#